data_643b2825d29e3f2be7c2f35c84657736
#
_entry.id   643b2825d29e3f2be7c2f35c84657736
#
_cell.length_a   1.000
_cell.length_b   1.000
_cell.length_c   1.000
_cell.angle_alpha   90.00
_cell.angle_beta   90.00
_cell.angle_gamma   90.00
#
_symmetry.space_group_name_H-M   'P 1'
#
loop_
_entity.id
_entity.type
_entity.pdbx_description
1 polymer ?
#
loop_
_entity_poly.entity_id
_entity_poly.type
_entity_poly.pdbx_seq_one_letter_code
_entity_poly.pdbx_strand_id
1 'polypeptide(L)'
;GVRLVIPPLRHAVTEVEDGAEILLDTADNGILIGYHGEVLEALQLILSLAIAKKLGYFLRISIEVGEYKKNRSSYLETIAFSAKERALTENREIPLPNLKSWERRLVHVLLQNDEDVMSESIGEGRERTLVIKPKV
;
A
#
# COMPACT_ATOMS: atom_id res chain seq x y z
N GLY A 1 -12.23 -18.17 27.70
CA GLY A 1 -11.51 -17.17 26.93
C GLY A 1 -11.89 -17.21 25.45
N VAL A 2 -11.76 -16.10 24.78
CA VAL A 2 -11.98 -16.04 23.34
C VAL A 2 -10.83 -16.72 22.64
N ARG A 3 -11.13 -17.74 21.83
CA ARG A 3 -10.14 -18.44 21.05
C ARG A 3 -10.25 -17.99 19.61
N LEU A 4 -9.21 -17.35 19.10
CA LEU A 4 -9.13 -16.98 17.71
C LEU A 4 -8.71 -18.22 16.91
N VAL A 5 -9.61 -18.71 16.05
CA VAL A 5 -9.31 -19.80 15.14
C VAL A 5 -8.92 -19.18 13.80
N ILE A 6 -7.63 -19.24 13.46
CA ILE A 6 -7.13 -18.81 12.16
C ILE A 6 -7.12 -20.03 11.24
N PRO A 7 -7.70 -19.95 10.03
CA PRO A 7 -7.61 -21.04 9.07
C PRO A 7 -6.16 -21.40 8.76
N PRO A 8 -5.87 -22.62 8.26
CA PRO A 8 -4.51 -23.01 7.93
C PRO A 8 -3.82 -21.96 7.05
N LEU A 9 -2.65 -21.54 7.48
CA LEU A 9 -1.86 -20.52 6.81
C LEU A 9 -0.83 -21.18 5.90
N ARG A 10 -0.83 -20.81 4.64
CA ARG A 10 0.24 -21.17 3.72
C ARG A 10 1.28 -20.05 3.74
N HIS A 11 2.55 -20.43 3.74
CA HIS A 11 3.62 -19.45 3.72
C HIS A 11 4.75 -19.89 2.81
N ALA A 12 5.42 -18.93 2.22
CA ALA A 12 6.64 -19.12 1.46
C ALA A 12 7.58 -17.96 1.75
N VAL A 13 8.87 -18.25 1.89
CA VAL A 13 9.89 -17.24 2.14
C VAL A 13 10.85 -17.23 0.97
N THR A 14 11.06 -16.06 0.37
CA THR A 14 12.02 -15.87 -0.72
C THR A 14 13.07 -14.85 -0.30
N GLU A 15 14.34 -15.20 -0.43
CA GLU A 15 15.42 -14.25 -0.21
C GLU A 15 15.50 -13.28 -1.39
N VAL A 16 15.63 -12.01 -1.08
CA VAL A 16 15.84 -10.93 -2.05
C VAL A 16 17.13 -10.19 -1.67
N GLU A 17 17.62 -9.32 -2.54
CA GLU A 17 18.93 -8.68 -2.41
C GLU A 17 19.17 -8.04 -1.03
N ASP A 18 18.17 -7.34 -0.48
CA ASP A 18 18.29 -6.61 0.78
C ASP A 18 17.52 -7.23 1.95
N GLY A 19 17.00 -8.43 1.80
CA GLY A 19 16.17 -9.01 2.84
C GLY A 19 15.40 -10.24 2.42
N ALA A 20 14.17 -10.34 2.87
CA ALA A 20 13.30 -11.46 2.57
C ALA A 20 11.89 -10.99 2.24
N GLU A 21 11.27 -11.68 1.31
CA GLU A 21 9.86 -11.50 0.98
C GLU A 21 9.11 -12.72 1.50
N ILE A 22 8.05 -12.47 2.28
CA ILE A 22 7.22 -13.51 2.87
C ILE A 22 5.84 -13.45 2.24
N LEU A 23 5.44 -14.53 1.60
CA LEU A 23 4.11 -14.67 1.06
C LEU A 23 3.25 -15.44 2.07
N LEU A 24 2.15 -14.86 2.48
CA LEU A 24 1.16 -15.47 3.35
C LEU A 24 -0.15 -15.65 2.59
N ASP A 25 -0.74 -16.81 2.73
CA ASP A 25 -2.03 -17.10 2.13
C ASP A 25 -2.85 -17.97 3.06
N THR A 26 -4.10 -17.58 3.27
CA THR A 26 -5.06 -18.29 4.12
C THR A 26 -6.45 -18.18 3.49
N ALA A 27 -7.38 -18.99 3.99
CA ALA A 27 -8.77 -18.92 3.55
C ALA A 27 -9.44 -17.58 3.87
N ASP A 28 -8.90 -16.84 4.84
CA ASP A 28 -9.40 -15.51 5.21
C ASP A 28 -8.26 -14.49 5.29
N ASN A 29 -7.80 -14.06 4.13
CA ASN A 29 -6.74 -13.05 4.02
C ASN A 29 -7.18 -11.70 4.58
N GLY A 30 -8.48 -11.43 4.67
CA GLY A 30 -9.00 -10.17 5.21
C GLY A 30 -8.56 -9.91 6.64
N ILE A 31 -8.43 -10.95 7.47
CA ILE A 31 -7.95 -10.83 8.85
C ILE A 31 -6.49 -10.34 8.87
N LEU A 32 -5.66 -10.88 7.97
CA LEU A 32 -4.23 -10.53 7.90
C LEU A 32 -4.00 -9.15 7.29
N ILE A 33 -4.87 -8.71 6.42
CA ILE A 33 -4.77 -7.40 5.76
C ILE A 33 -5.29 -6.29 6.68
N GLY A 34 -6.50 -6.48 7.22
CA GLY A 34 -7.18 -5.47 8.03
C GLY A 34 -7.64 -4.29 7.19
N TYR A 35 -8.10 -3.24 7.87
CA TYR A 35 -8.57 -2.02 7.22
C TYR A 35 -7.43 -1.33 6.47
N HIS A 36 -7.57 -1.20 5.16
CA HIS A 36 -6.57 -0.56 4.29
C HIS A 36 -5.14 -1.10 4.47
N GLY A 37 -5.01 -2.38 4.85
CA GLY A 37 -3.70 -2.99 5.04
C GLY A 37 -3.03 -2.66 6.37
N GLU A 38 -3.74 -2.10 7.34
CA GLU A 38 -3.15 -1.72 8.64
C GLU A 38 -2.60 -2.92 9.41
N VAL A 39 -3.30 -4.05 9.40
CA VAL A 39 -2.84 -5.27 10.06
C VAL A 39 -1.59 -5.80 9.36
N LEU A 40 -1.58 -5.79 8.05
CA LEU A 40 -0.43 -6.20 7.26
C LEU A 40 0.82 -5.36 7.57
N GLU A 41 0.65 -4.04 7.65
CA GLU A 41 1.76 -3.14 8.02
C GLU A 41 2.28 -3.39 9.43
N ALA A 42 1.36 -3.63 10.38
CA ALA A 42 1.73 -3.93 11.76
C ALA A 42 2.49 -5.26 11.85
N LEU A 43 2.05 -6.29 11.15
CA LEU A 43 2.73 -7.57 11.08
C LEU A 43 4.13 -7.43 10.49
N GLN A 44 4.27 -6.68 9.42
CA GLN A 44 5.55 -6.44 8.77
C GLN A 44 6.54 -5.75 9.73
N LEU A 45 6.07 -4.74 10.44
CA LEU A 45 6.90 -4.03 11.41
C LEU A 45 7.33 -4.94 12.56
N ILE A 46 6.39 -5.64 13.17
CA ILE A 46 6.67 -6.53 14.30
C ILE A 46 7.66 -7.62 13.89
N LEU A 47 7.44 -8.24 12.74
CA LEU A 47 8.31 -9.29 12.25
C LEU A 47 9.70 -8.75 11.91
N SER A 48 9.80 -7.58 11.30
CA SER A 48 11.09 -6.94 10.99
C SER A 48 11.89 -6.66 12.27
N LEU A 49 11.23 -6.15 13.31
CA LEU A 49 11.87 -5.86 14.59
C LEU A 49 12.30 -7.14 15.32
N ALA A 50 11.47 -8.17 15.31
CA ALA A 50 11.77 -9.44 15.95
C ALA A 50 12.99 -10.11 15.28
N ILE A 51 13.04 -10.10 13.96
CA ILE A 51 14.16 -10.68 13.21
C ILE A 51 15.45 -9.88 13.42
N ALA A 52 15.35 -8.53 13.40
CA ALA A 52 16.49 -7.67 13.65
C ALA A 52 17.09 -7.91 15.05
N LYS A 53 16.25 -8.08 16.06
CA LYS A 53 16.68 -8.40 17.42
C LYS A 53 17.41 -9.75 17.48
N LYS A 54 16.92 -10.76 16.78
CA LYS A 54 17.49 -12.10 16.77
C LYS A 54 18.81 -12.14 16.01
N LEU A 55 18.92 -11.47 14.87
CA LEU A 55 20.10 -11.48 14.02
C LEU A 55 21.19 -10.48 14.45
N GLY A 56 20.81 -9.42 15.19
CA GLY A 56 21.73 -8.36 15.56
C GLY A 56 21.98 -7.32 14.48
N TYR A 57 21.28 -7.41 13.34
CA TYR A 57 21.34 -6.41 12.27
C TYR A 57 19.96 -6.31 11.60
N PHE A 58 19.72 -5.18 10.93
CA PHE A 58 18.46 -4.94 10.26
C PHE A 58 18.38 -5.67 8.93
N LEU A 59 17.30 -6.42 8.73
CA LEU A 59 17.01 -7.10 7.49
C LEU A 59 15.64 -6.59 7.00
N ARG A 60 15.58 -6.16 5.75
CA ARG A 60 14.33 -5.69 5.17
C ARG A 60 13.38 -6.85 4.95
N ILE A 61 12.22 -6.80 5.62
CA ILE A 61 11.18 -7.82 5.50
C ILE A 61 9.97 -7.20 4.80
N SER A 62 9.52 -7.86 3.76
CA SER A 62 8.28 -7.51 3.06
C SER A 62 7.31 -8.67 3.16
N ILE A 63 6.06 -8.38 3.51
CA ILE A 63 5.00 -9.39 3.61
C ILE A 63 3.97 -9.12 2.53
N GLU A 64 3.67 -10.14 1.75
CA GLU A 64 2.57 -10.13 0.78
C GLU A 64 1.50 -11.10 1.26
N VAL A 65 0.26 -10.67 1.31
CA VAL A 65 -0.88 -11.50 1.72
C VAL A 65 -1.79 -11.72 0.51
N GLY A 66 -1.79 -12.96 0.01
CA GLY A 66 -2.51 -13.31 -1.21
C GLY A 66 -2.09 -12.40 -2.35
N GLU A 67 -3.05 -11.80 -3.04
CA GLU A 67 -2.80 -10.84 -4.11
C GLU A 67 -3.19 -9.41 -3.72
N TYR A 68 -3.15 -9.09 -2.42
CA TYR A 68 -3.66 -7.81 -1.92
C TYR A 68 -2.99 -6.61 -2.60
N LYS A 69 -1.68 -6.56 -2.67
CA LYS A 69 -0.98 -5.41 -3.27
C LYS A 69 -1.30 -5.27 -4.76
N LYS A 70 -1.39 -6.39 -5.46
CA LYS A 70 -1.76 -6.40 -6.88
C LYS A 70 -3.18 -5.87 -7.08
N ASN A 71 -4.14 -6.37 -6.30
CA ASN A 71 -5.54 -5.94 -6.37
C ASN A 71 -5.68 -4.47 -5.96
N ARG A 72 -4.96 -4.05 -4.92
CA ARG A 72 -4.96 -2.66 -4.47
C ARG A 72 -4.35 -1.74 -5.51
N SER A 73 -3.27 -2.16 -6.18
CA SER A 73 -2.65 -1.40 -7.27
C SER A 73 -3.61 -1.20 -8.43
N SER A 74 -4.35 -2.23 -8.82
CA SER A 74 -5.37 -2.14 -9.89
C SER A 74 -6.49 -1.17 -9.52
N TYR A 75 -6.94 -1.21 -8.27
CA TYR A 75 -7.93 -0.28 -7.75
C TYR A 75 -7.41 1.16 -7.78
N LEU A 76 -6.16 1.38 -7.37
CA LEU A 76 -5.53 2.69 -7.37
C LEU A 76 -5.38 3.26 -8.79
N GLU A 77 -5.09 2.41 -9.78
CA GLU A 77 -5.08 2.83 -11.17
C GLU A 77 -6.45 3.35 -11.59
N THR A 78 -7.51 2.64 -11.22
CA THR A 78 -8.88 3.04 -11.53
C THR A 78 -9.22 4.40 -10.92
N ILE A 79 -8.91 4.61 -9.63
CA ILE A 79 -9.21 5.89 -8.98
C ILE A 79 -8.32 7.02 -9.50
N ALA A 80 -7.09 6.73 -9.90
CA ALA A 80 -6.20 7.73 -10.48
C ALA A 80 -6.76 8.26 -11.80
N PHE A 81 -7.18 7.38 -12.69
CA PHE A 81 -7.77 7.78 -13.97
C PHE A 81 -9.12 8.46 -13.80
N SER A 82 -9.95 8.01 -12.86
CA SER A 82 -11.20 8.68 -12.52
C SER A 82 -10.95 10.09 -11.99
N ALA A 83 -9.97 10.25 -11.11
CA ALA A 83 -9.60 11.57 -10.59
C ALA A 83 -9.07 12.49 -11.69
N LYS A 84 -8.28 11.95 -12.63
CA LYS A 84 -7.83 12.71 -13.80
C LYS A 84 -8.99 13.22 -14.61
N GLU A 85 -9.93 12.36 -14.97
CA GLU A 85 -11.11 12.76 -15.74
C GLU A 85 -11.92 13.83 -15.04
N ARG A 86 -12.13 13.67 -13.74
CA ARG A 86 -12.86 14.66 -12.93
C ARG A 86 -12.12 15.99 -12.86
N ALA A 87 -10.81 15.96 -12.66
CA ALA A 87 -10.00 17.17 -12.60
C ALA A 87 -10.13 17.98 -13.90
N LEU A 88 -10.08 17.30 -15.05
CA LEU A 88 -10.19 17.92 -16.36
C LEU A 88 -11.62 18.39 -16.65
N THR A 89 -12.63 17.57 -16.37
CA THR A 89 -14.03 17.88 -16.62
C THR A 89 -14.53 19.02 -15.75
N GLU A 90 -14.21 18.97 -14.46
CA GLU A 90 -14.65 19.96 -13.48
C GLU A 90 -13.70 21.15 -13.36
N ASN A 91 -12.55 21.07 -14.00
CA ASN A 91 -11.47 22.08 -13.94
C ASN A 91 -11.13 22.48 -12.50
N ARG A 92 -10.87 21.49 -11.68
CA ARG A 92 -10.55 21.69 -10.26
C ARG A 92 -9.59 20.64 -9.75
N GLU A 93 -9.02 20.89 -8.57
CA GLU A 93 -8.20 19.92 -7.87
C GLU A 93 -9.06 18.80 -7.28
N ILE A 94 -8.64 17.56 -7.44
CA ILE A 94 -9.33 16.39 -6.89
C ILE A 94 -8.43 15.76 -5.81
N PRO A 95 -8.87 15.78 -4.54
CA PRO A 95 -8.10 15.16 -3.47
C PRO A 95 -8.32 13.65 -3.44
N LEU A 96 -7.25 12.92 -3.15
CA LEU A 96 -7.27 11.48 -2.88
C LEU A 96 -6.77 11.27 -1.45
N PRO A 97 -7.66 11.35 -0.45
CA PRO A 97 -7.27 11.22 0.95
C PRO A 97 -7.08 9.76 1.35
N ASN A 98 -6.48 9.55 2.52
CA ASN A 98 -6.34 8.24 3.15
C ASN A 98 -5.51 7.23 2.35
N LEU A 99 -4.57 7.71 1.55
CA LEU A 99 -3.62 6.84 0.86
C LEU A 99 -2.36 6.64 1.69
N LYS A 100 -1.83 5.44 1.69
CA LYS A 100 -0.54 5.11 2.27
C LYS A 100 0.59 5.72 1.42
N SER A 101 1.79 5.82 1.98
CA SER A 101 2.93 6.38 1.25
C SER A 101 3.19 5.67 -0.08
N TRP A 102 3.17 4.34 -0.09
CA TRP A 102 3.39 3.57 -1.31
C TRP A 102 2.27 3.76 -2.33
N GLU A 103 1.04 3.95 -1.84
CA GLU A 103 -0.13 4.20 -2.67
C GLU A 103 -0.06 5.57 -3.35
N ARG A 104 0.32 6.61 -2.59
CA ARG A 104 0.54 7.95 -3.15
C ARG A 104 1.65 7.92 -4.20
N ARG A 105 2.73 7.20 -3.91
CA ARG A 105 3.84 7.05 -4.86
C ARG A 105 3.39 6.36 -6.14
N LEU A 106 2.60 5.30 -6.03
CA LEU A 106 2.07 4.58 -7.18
C LEU A 106 1.26 5.50 -8.09
N VAL A 107 0.32 6.25 -7.53
CA VAL A 107 -0.52 7.18 -8.29
C VAL A 107 0.34 8.29 -8.91
N HIS A 108 1.30 8.82 -8.16
CA HIS A 108 2.21 9.84 -8.67
C HIS A 108 3.00 9.33 -9.88
N VAL A 109 3.54 8.10 -9.80
CA VAL A 109 4.28 7.48 -10.90
C VAL A 109 3.39 7.25 -12.12
N LEU A 110 2.14 6.83 -11.91
CA LEU A 110 1.18 6.65 -13.00
C LEU A 110 0.91 7.94 -13.78
N LEU A 111 0.90 9.07 -13.10
CA LEU A 111 0.54 10.37 -13.68
C LEU A 111 1.73 11.29 -13.96
N GLN A 112 2.96 10.88 -13.61
CA GLN A 112 4.14 11.76 -13.70
C GLN A 112 4.45 12.26 -15.12
N ASN A 113 4.13 11.46 -16.13
CA ASN A 113 4.35 11.82 -17.53
C ASN A 113 3.07 12.27 -18.24
N ASP A 114 2.00 12.49 -17.50
CA ASP A 114 0.74 12.93 -18.08
C ASP A 114 0.86 14.40 -18.54
N GLU A 115 0.35 14.68 -19.72
CA GLU A 115 0.40 16.03 -20.28
C GLU A 115 -0.69 16.96 -19.76
N ASP A 116 -1.75 16.40 -19.22
CA ASP A 116 -2.97 17.14 -18.86
C ASP A 116 -3.13 17.38 -17.36
N VAL A 117 -2.56 16.53 -16.53
CA VAL A 117 -2.68 16.62 -15.08
C VAL A 117 -1.35 16.42 -14.39
N MET A 118 -1.26 16.90 -13.16
CA MET A 118 -0.13 16.69 -12.27
C MET A 118 -0.64 16.25 -10.91
N SER A 119 0.21 15.60 -10.14
CA SER A 119 -0.10 15.17 -8.78
C SER A 119 0.85 15.82 -7.79
N GLU A 120 0.34 16.18 -6.63
CA GLU A 120 1.11 16.79 -5.55
C GLU A 120 0.62 16.26 -4.21
N SER A 121 1.55 15.85 -3.34
CA SER A 121 1.21 15.48 -1.96
C SER A 121 1.27 16.71 -1.07
N ILE A 122 0.20 16.98 -0.34
CA ILE A 122 0.10 18.11 0.58
C ILE A 122 -0.23 17.62 1.99
N GLY A 123 0.19 18.40 3.00
CA GLY A 123 -0.04 18.06 4.40
C GLY A 123 1.04 17.14 4.97
N GLU A 124 0.88 16.77 6.22
CA GLU A 124 1.83 15.95 6.96
C GLU A 124 1.11 14.83 7.75
N GLY A 125 1.86 13.75 8.01
CA GLY A 125 1.36 12.64 8.81
C GLY A 125 0.15 11.96 8.21
N ARG A 126 -0.85 11.70 9.04
CA ARG A 126 -2.08 11.03 8.61
C ARG A 126 -2.98 11.91 7.72
N GLU A 127 -2.77 13.21 7.77
CA GLU A 127 -3.54 14.18 6.98
C GLU A 127 -2.93 14.41 5.60
N ARG A 128 -1.80 13.78 5.30
CA ARG A 128 -1.15 13.92 4.01
C ARG A 128 -2.04 13.37 2.91
N THR A 129 -2.33 14.22 1.94
CA THR A 129 -3.28 13.94 0.86
C THR A 129 -2.60 14.14 -0.48
N LEU A 130 -2.87 13.24 -1.40
CA LEU A 130 -2.45 13.42 -2.79
C LEU A 130 -3.54 14.19 -3.52
N VAL A 131 -3.16 15.21 -4.26
CA VAL A 131 -4.09 16.05 -5.01
C VAL A 131 -3.76 15.94 -6.49
N ILE A 132 -4.77 15.68 -7.30
CA ILE A 132 -4.65 15.66 -8.76
C ILE A 132 -5.14 17.00 -9.29
N LYS A 133 -4.28 17.69 -10.04
CA LYS A 133 -4.53 19.04 -10.56
C LYS A 133 -4.46 19.05 -12.08
N PRO A 134 -5.35 19.81 -12.76
CA PRO A 134 -5.17 20.07 -14.18
C PRO A 134 -3.88 20.88 -14.41
N LYS A 135 -3.15 20.54 -15.45
CA LYS A 135 -2.07 21.40 -15.95
C LYS A 135 -2.74 22.47 -16.81
N VAL A 136 -2.53 23.68 -16.45
CA VAL A 136 -3.14 24.80 -17.19
C VAL A 136 -2.18 25.29 -18.26
#